data_fb31d16da9275f59a4835aeef13c6756
#
_entry.id   fb31d16da9275f59a4835aeef13c6756
#
_cell.length_a   1.000
_cell.length_b   1.000
_cell.length_c   1.000
_cell.angle_alpha   90.00
_cell.angle_beta   90.00
_cell.angle_gamma   90.00
#
_symmetry.space_group_name_H-M   'P 1'
#
loop_
_entity.id
_entity.type
_entity.pdbx_description
1 polymer ?
#
loop_
_entity_poly.entity_id
_entity_poly.type
_entity_poly.pdbx_seq_one_letter_code
_entity_poly.pdbx_strand_id
1 'polypeptide(L)'
;FAVMKPKRGRMGKPKRQYEVRILRPDVSECEDGEKGEICIRIGDQKPIGLFKYYYRDEKQTKSVWHDGYYHTGDMAWRDEEGYFWFEGRIDDVIKSSGYRIGPFEVENALMTHPAVVECAITGVPDPIRGMVVKATVVLKDEYKSLAGTDLIKKLQDHVKHETAPYKYPRII
;
A
#
# COMPACT_ATOMS: atom_id res chain seq x y z
N PHE A 1 -13.29 -19.97 8.21
CA PHE A 1 -12.66 -20.72 7.11
C PHE A 1 -12.99 -20.03 5.81
N ALA A 2 -11.98 -19.86 4.91
CA ALA A 2 -12.16 -19.17 3.65
C ALA A 2 -13.11 -19.99 2.75
N VAL A 3 -14.30 -19.45 2.49
CA VAL A 3 -15.31 -20.03 1.58
C VAL A 3 -14.95 -19.71 0.12
N MET A 4 -13.77 -19.16 -0.14
CA MET A 4 -13.34 -18.71 -1.46
C MET A 4 -12.03 -19.37 -1.88
N LYS A 5 -11.86 -19.55 -3.18
CA LYS A 5 -10.60 -20.01 -3.76
C LYS A 5 -9.53 -18.89 -3.62
N PRO A 6 -8.40 -19.11 -2.93
CA PRO A 6 -7.35 -18.10 -2.89
C PRO A 6 -6.80 -17.87 -4.30
N LYS A 7 -6.56 -16.61 -4.63
CA LYS A 7 -5.93 -16.22 -5.89
C LYS A 7 -4.65 -15.44 -5.58
N ARG A 8 -3.56 -15.78 -6.26
CA ARG A 8 -2.25 -15.16 -6.04
C ARG A 8 -2.31 -13.64 -6.27
N GLY A 9 -1.70 -12.86 -5.40
CA GLY A 9 -1.63 -11.40 -5.47
C GLY A 9 -2.90 -10.67 -5.02
N ARG A 10 -3.96 -11.38 -4.59
CA ARG A 10 -5.23 -10.80 -4.17
C ARG A 10 -5.43 -10.95 -2.66
N MET A 11 -6.01 -9.93 -2.03
CA MET A 11 -6.41 -9.99 -0.61
C MET A 11 -7.52 -11.01 -0.36
N GLY A 12 -8.38 -11.25 -1.34
CA GLY A 12 -9.59 -12.06 -1.21
C GLY A 12 -10.86 -11.25 -1.39
N LYS A 13 -11.99 -11.83 -0.94
CA LYS A 13 -13.30 -11.16 -0.94
C LYS A 13 -13.73 -10.83 0.49
N PRO A 14 -14.51 -9.76 0.69
CA PRO A 14 -15.05 -9.43 2.00
C PRO A 14 -15.84 -10.59 2.61
N LYS A 15 -15.71 -10.78 3.92
CA LYS A 15 -16.56 -11.72 4.65
C LYS A 15 -17.98 -11.17 4.73
N ARG A 16 -18.99 -12.03 4.60
CA ARG A 16 -20.41 -11.65 4.60
C ARG A 16 -20.89 -10.92 5.87
N GLN A 17 -20.17 -11.09 6.98
CA GLN A 17 -20.50 -10.45 8.26
C GLN A 17 -20.14 -8.95 8.31
N TYR A 18 -19.34 -8.47 7.35
CA TYR A 18 -18.94 -7.07 7.25
C TYR A 18 -19.41 -6.52 5.90
N GLU A 19 -20.03 -5.36 5.94
CA GLU A 19 -20.30 -4.60 4.74
C GLU A 19 -19.08 -3.74 4.39
N VAL A 20 -18.17 -4.32 3.61
CA VAL A 20 -16.92 -3.69 3.18
C VAL A 20 -17.15 -3.01 1.83
N ARG A 21 -16.74 -1.75 1.72
CA ARG A 21 -16.81 -0.93 0.51
C ARG A 21 -15.42 -0.39 0.16
N ILE A 22 -15.23 -0.04 -1.10
CA ILE A 22 -14.09 0.78 -1.54
C ILE A 22 -14.68 2.14 -1.89
N LEU A 23 -14.23 3.19 -1.17
CA LEU A 23 -14.84 4.51 -1.23
C LEU A 23 -13.86 5.56 -1.77
N ARG A 24 -14.41 6.51 -2.52
CA ARG A 24 -13.74 7.76 -2.90
C ARG A 24 -13.65 8.71 -1.69
N PRO A 25 -12.87 9.78 -1.77
CA PRO A 25 -12.79 10.79 -0.71
C PRO A 25 -14.13 11.49 -0.38
N ASP A 26 -15.09 11.48 -1.31
CA ASP A 26 -16.44 12.01 -1.10
C ASP A 26 -17.43 10.99 -0.55
N VAL A 27 -16.92 9.84 -0.10
CA VAL A 27 -17.70 8.71 0.49
C VAL A 27 -18.58 8.00 -0.54
N SER A 28 -18.51 8.30 -1.82
CA SER A 28 -19.17 7.53 -2.88
C SER A 28 -18.43 6.21 -3.14
N GLU A 29 -19.17 5.15 -3.52
CA GLU A 29 -18.56 3.84 -3.81
C GLU A 29 -17.80 3.88 -5.15
N CYS A 30 -16.61 3.28 -5.17
CA CYS A 30 -15.80 3.11 -6.38
C CYS A 30 -16.38 2.03 -7.30
N GLU A 31 -16.24 2.23 -8.59
CA GLU A 31 -16.51 1.22 -9.62
C GLU A 31 -15.43 0.11 -9.59
N ASP A 32 -15.71 -1.02 -10.26
CA ASP A 32 -14.71 -2.07 -10.43
C ASP A 32 -13.49 -1.56 -11.21
N GLY A 33 -12.30 -1.87 -10.73
CA GLY A 33 -11.03 -1.35 -11.26
C GLY A 33 -10.63 0.03 -10.73
N GLU A 34 -11.50 0.74 -10.05
CA GLU A 34 -11.21 2.06 -9.49
C GLU A 34 -10.59 1.92 -8.09
N LYS A 35 -9.56 2.75 -7.82
CA LYS A 35 -8.85 2.78 -6.55
C LYS A 35 -9.54 3.68 -5.55
N GLY A 36 -9.72 3.18 -4.32
CA GLY A 36 -10.27 3.92 -3.21
C GLY A 36 -9.85 3.35 -1.87
N GLU A 37 -10.36 3.94 -0.79
CA GLU A 37 -10.11 3.46 0.55
C GLU A 37 -11.04 2.28 0.90
N ILE A 38 -10.47 1.26 1.54
CA ILE A 38 -11.27 0.18 2.13
C ILE A 38 -11.98 0.73 3.37
N CYS A 39 -13.30 0.72 3.34
CA CYS A 39 -14.12 1.16 4.46
C CYS A 39 -15.09 0.06 4.90
N ILE A 40 -15.38 -0.01 6.18
CA ILE A 40 -16.35 -0.96 6.74
C ILE A 40 -17.55 -0.17 7.26
N ARG A 41 -18.74 -0.45 6.72
CA ARG A 41 -19.95 0.24 7.13
C ARG A 41 -20.26 -0.02 8.59
N ILE A 42 -20.63 1.05 9.29
CA ILE A 42 -21.11 1.01 10.66
C ILE A 42 -22.63 1.07 10.61
N GLY A 43 -23.30 0.04 11.17
CA GLY A 43 -24.74 0.09 11.42
C GLY A 43 -25.04 0.85 12.73
N ASP A 44 -26.15 0.52 13.36
CA ASP A 44 -26.54 1.07 14.66
C ASP A 44 -25.52 0.79 15.76
N GLN A 45 -24.72 -0.26 15.58
CA GLN A 45 -23.62 -0.64 16.47
C GLN A 45 -22.37 -0.96 15.68
N LYS A 46 -21.20 -0.71 16.29
CA LYS A 46 -19.91 -1.10 15.69
C LYS A 46 -19.90 -2.60 15.44
N PRO A 47 -19.44 -3.05 14.26
CA PRO A 47 -19.38 -4.48 13.92
C PRO A 47 -18.57 -5.27 14.95
N ILE A 48 -19.07 -6.45 15.32
CA ILE A 48 -18.37 -7.35 16.25
C ILE A 48 -17.04 -7.79 15.61
N GLY A 49 -15.97 -7.72 16.40
CA GLY A 49 -14.63 -8.11 15.96
C GLY A 49 -13.77 -6.95 15.45
N LEU A 50 -14.33 -5.76 15.29
CA LEU A 50 -13.51 -4.57 15.10
C LEU A 50 -13.08 -3.99 16.45
N PHE A 51 -11.92 -3.31 16.48
CA PHE A 51 -11.45 -2.63 17.68
C PHE A 51 -12.41 -1.51 18.09
N LYS A 52 -12.41 -1.16 19.38
CA LYS A 52 -13.31 -0.12 19.90
C LYS A 52 -12.72 1.28 19.77
N TYR A 53 -11.45 1.43 20.09
CA TYR A 53 -10.72 2.71 20.13
C TYR A 53 -9.20 2.46 20.17
N TYR A 54 -8.43 3.49 19.80
CA TYR A 54 -7.00 3.52 20.06
C TYR A 54 -6.73 3.86 21.53
N TYR A 55 -5.85 3.12 22.17
CA TYR A 55 -5.56 3.30 23.59
C TYR A 55 -5.01 4.71 23.86
N ARG A 56 -5.70 5.47 24.74
CA ARG A 56 -5.38 6.86 25.12
C ARG A 56 -5.23 7.84 23.95
N ASP A 57 -5.82 7.54 22.80
CA ASP A 57 -5.79 8.40 21.62
C ASP A 57 -7.22 8.58 21.04
N GLU A 58 -7.95 9.50 21.64
CA GLU A 58 -9.30 9.84 21.22
C GLU A 58 -9.32 10.52 19.85
N LYS A 59 -8.29 11.33 19.55
CA LYS A 59 -8.18 12.03 18.27
C LYS A 59 -8.04 11.03 17.12
N GLN A 60 -7.12 10.07 17.25
CA GLN A 60 -6.95 9.00 16.27
C GLN A 60 -8.20 8.14 16.19
N THR A 61 -8.86 7.85 17.32
CA THR A 61 -10.11 7.08 17.32
C THR A 61 -11.18 7.79 16.50
N LYS A 62 -11.38 9.09 16.70
CA LYS A 62 -12.37 9.87 15.94
C LYS A 62 -12.04 9.99 14.45
N SER A 63 -10.74 10.04 14.09
CA SER A 63 -10.31 10.19 12.71
C SER A 63 -10.58 8.97 11.82
N VAL A 64 -10.86 7.81 12.41
CA VAL A 64 -11.14 6.57 11.66
C VAL A 64 -12.60 6.11 11.73
N TRP A 65 -13.42 6.73 12.62
CA TRP A 65 -14.83 6.42 12.79
C TRP A 65 -15.69 7.63 12.44
N HIS A 66 -15.96 7.83 11.14
CA HIS A 66 -16.77 8.95 10.68
C HIS A 66 -17.59 8.57 9.42
N ASP A 67 -18.50 9.44 8.99
CA ASP A 67 -19.34 9.31 7.80
C ASP A 67 -20.11 7.98 7.68
N GLY A 68 -20.38 7.31 8.81
CA GLY A 68 -21.05 6.00 8.83
C GLY A 68 -20.15 4.81 8.52
N TYR A 69 -18.82 5.02 8.50
CA TYR A 69 -17.84 4.00 8.20
C TYR A 69 -16.68 3.95 9.20
N TYR A 70 -16.05 2.79 9.29
CA TYR A 70 -14.68 2.64 9.77
C TYR A 70 -13.73 2.76 8.59
N HIS A 71 -12.91 3.78 8.61
CA HIS A 71 -11.87 4.06 7.61
C HIS A 71 -10.60 3.32 7.98
N THR A 72 -10.17 2.37 7.13
CA THR A 72 -9.00 1.53 7.44
C THR A 72 -7.68 2.22 7.18
N GLY A 73 -7.67 3.23 6.32
CA GLY A 73 -6.48 3.86 5.78
C GLY A 73 -5.78 3.02 4.69
N ASP A 74 -6.34 1.87 4.33
CA ASP A 74 -5.81 0.99 3.29
C ASP A 74 -6.46 1.31 1.96
N MET A 75 -5.66 1.46 0.90
CA MET A 75 -6.10 1.66 -0.47
C MET A 75 -6.18 0.33 -1.21
N ALA A 76 -7.26 0.14 -1.95
CA ALA A 76 -7.46 -1.04 -2.78
C ALA A 76 -8.32 -0.72 -4.01
N TRP A 77 -8.43 -1.69 -4.90
CA TRP A 77 -9.44 -1.72 -5.96
C TRP A 77 -10.08 -3.11 -6.02
N ARG A 78 -11.25 -3.21 -6.60
CA ARG A 78 -12.01 -4.46 -6.73
C ARG A 78 -12.03 -4.88 -8.20
N ASP A 79 -11.77 -6.16 -8.48
CA ASP A 79 -11.94 -6.70 -9.83
C ASP A 79 -13.39 -7.15 -10.09
N GLU A 80 -13.71 -7.40 -11.36
CA GLU A 80 -15.03 -7.84 -11.82
C GLU A 80 -15.51 -9.15 -11.14
N GLU A 81 -14.59 -9.94 -10.60
CA GLU A 81 -14.90 -11.14 -9.82
C GLU A 81 -15.18 -10.83 -8.34
N GLY A 82 -15.00 -9.58 -7.90
CA GLY A 82 -15.20 -9.10 -6.54
C GLY A 82 -14.03 -9.37 -5.59
N TYR A 83 -12.83 -9.68 -6.11
CA TYR A 83 -11.62 -9.77 -5.30
C TYR A 83 -11.00 -8.39 -5.11
N PHE A 84 -10.52 -8.15 -3.91
CA PHE A 84 -9.80 -6.92 -3.56
C PHE A 84 -8.31 -7.08 -3.83
N TRP A 85 -7.72 -6.00 -4.37
CA TRP A 85 -6.31 -5.86 -4.66
C TRP A 85 -5.74 -4.72 -3.83
N PHE A 86 -4.77 -5.02 -3.00
CA PHE A 86 -4.13 -4.03 -2.13
C PHE A 86 -3.18 -3.12 -2.93
N GLU A 87 -3.24 -1.82 -2.66
CA GLU A 87 -2.40 -0.80 -3.32
C GLU A 87 -1.43 -0.12 -2.35
N GLY A 88 -1.70 -0.20 -1.06
CA GLY A 88 -0.88 0.44 -0.02
C GLY A 88 -1.74 1.17 1.00
N ARG A 89 -1.09 2.00 1.81
CA ARG A 89 -1.78 2.86 2.79
C ARG A 89 -1.84 4.30 2.31
N ILE A 90 -2.90 5.00 2.73
CA ILE A 90 -3.09 6.43 2.43
C ILE A 90 -1.99 7.28 3.08
N ASP A 91 -1.60 6.91 4.31
CA ASP A 91 -0.62 7.62 5.14
C ASP A 91 0.84 7.33 4.75
N ASP A 92 1.11 6.23 4.04
CA ASP A 92 2.46 5.86 3.59
C ASP A 92 2.87 6.50 2.25
N VAL A 93 1.96 7.22 1.59
CA VAL A 93 2.24 7.82 0.28
C VAL A 93 3.38 8.83 0.35
N ILE A 94 4.44 8.58 -0.40
CA ILE A 94 5.62 9.44 -0.51
C ILE A 94 5.32 10.57 -1.52
N LYS A 95 5.36 11.82 -1.03
CA LYS A 95 5.14 13.01 -1.87
C LYS A 95 6.49 13.53 -2.36
N SER A 96 6.87 13.21 -3.60
CA SER A 96 8.15 13.59 -4.21
C SER A 96 7.93 14.44 -5.45
N SER A 97 8.42 15.69 -5.44
CA SER A 97 8.30 16.62 -6.59
C SER A 97 6.88 16.73 -7.17
N GLY A 98 5.84 16.71 -6.29
CA GLY A 98 4.44 16.75 -6.71
C GLY A 98 3.82 15.39 -7.08
N TYR A 99 4.62 14.35 -7.23
CA TYR A 99 4.13 13.00 -7.45
C TYR A 99 3.75 12.31 -6.14
N ARG A 100 2.75 11.43 -6.21
CA ARG A 100 2.34 10.55 -5.11
C ARG A 100 2.82 9.14 -5.44
N ILE A 101 3.73 8.62 -4.63
CA ILE A 101 4.38 7.31 -4.85
C ILE A 101 3.98 6.39 -3.71
N GLY A 102 3.32 5.28 -4.04
CA GLY A 102 3.01 4.22 -3.08
C GLY A 102 4.25 3.36 -2.81
N PRO A 103 4.67 3.18 -1.54
CA PRO A 103 5.80 2.31 -1.21
C PRO A 103 5.66 0.89 -1.76
N PHE A 104 4.48 0.31 -1.61
CA PHE A 104 4.16 -1.06 -2.01
C PHE A 104 4.42 -1.35 -3.50
N GLU A 105 4.13 -0.40 -4.38
CA GLU A 105 4.38 -0.52 -5.82
C GLU A 105 5.89 -0.63 -6.12
N VAL A 106 6.70 0.16 -5.41
CA VAL A 106 8.16 0.15 -5.55
C VAL A 106 8.76 -1.12 -4.95
N GLU A 107 8.23 -1.57 -3.81
CA GLU A 107 8.60 -2.85 -3.18
C GLU A 107 8.32 -4.02 -4.13
N ASN A 108 7.13 -4.09 -4.70
CA ASN A 108 6.78 -5.14 -5.66
C ASN A 108 7.73 -5.16 -6.86
N ALA A 109 8.07 -4.00 -7.42
CA ALA A 109 9.03 -3.92 -8.50
C ALA A 109 10.43 -4.42 -8.08
N LEU A 110 10.95 -3.99 -6.93
CA LEU A 110 12.25 -4.46 -6.43
C LEU A 110 12.26 -5.95 -6.14
N MET A 111 11.18 -6.51 -5.61
CA MET A 111 11.05 -7.93 -5.31
C MET A 111 11.08 -8.84 -6.54
N THR A 112 10.86 -8.32 -7.75
CA THR A 112 11.02 -9.09 -9.00
C THR A 112 12.48 -9.18 -9.44
N HIS A 113 13.38 -8.37 -8.88
CA HIS A 113 14.81 -8.41 -9.23
C HIS A 113 15.50 -9.63 -8.62
N PRO A 114 16.31 -10.40 -9.40
CA PRO A 114 16.90 -11.65 -8.94
C PRO A 114 17.82 -11.51 -7.71
N ALA A 115 18.42 -10.36 -7.49
CA ALA A 115 19.30 -10.10 -6.35
C ALA A 115 18.59 -9.84 -5.03
N VAL A 116 17.27 -9.57 -5.04
CA VAL A 116 16.52 -9.10 -3.87
C VAL A 116 15.86 -10.29 -3.17
N VAL A 117 16.04 -10.37 -1.84
CA VAL A 117 15.31 -11.29 -0.95
C VAL A 117 14.12 -10.59 -0.38
N GLU A 118 14.35 -9.37 0.15
CA GLU A 118 13.36 -8.56 0.86
C GLU A 118 13.73 -7.09 0.69
N CYS A 119 12.74 -6.21 0.70
CA CYS A 119 12.98 -4.77 0.71
C CYS A 119 11.87 -4.04 1.48
N ALA A 120 12.21 -2.84 1.95
CA ALA A 120 11.29 -1.89 2.54
C ALA A 120 11.51 -0.51 1.90
N ILE A 121 10.41 0.17 1.59
CA ILE A 121 10.41 1.49 0.97
C ILE A 121 9.91 2.52 1.96
N THR A 122 10.68 3.60 2.12
CA THR A 122 10.32 4.73 2.97
C THR A 122 10.56 6.05 2.25
N GLY A 123 9.81 7.08 2.63
CA GLY A 123 10.10 8.45 2.23
C GLY A 123 11.11 9.07 3.19
N VAL A 124 12.12 9.75 2.64
CA VAL A 124 13.05 10.55 3.45
C VAL A 124 13.04 12.01 3.00
N PRO A 125 13.20 12.98 3.90
CA PRO A 125 13.21 14.40 3.55
C PRO A 125 14.29 14.74 2.52
N ASP A 126 13.94 15.59 1.56
CA ASP A 126 14.83 16.12 0.53
C ASP A 126 14.55 17.62 0.37
N PRO A 127 15.59 18.49 0.40
CA PRO A 127 15.40 19.94 0.39
C PRO A 127 14.81 20.49 -0.92
N ILE A 128 14.93 19.75 -2.02
CA ILE A 128 14.45 20.19 -3.33
C ILE A 128 13.09 19.55 -3.67
N ARG A 129 12.91 18.26 -3.30
CA ARG A 129 11.77 17.45 -3.70
C ARG A 129 10.72 17.25 -2.62
N GLY A 130 10.95 17.82 -1.42
CA GLY A 130 10.16 17.56 -0.23
C GLY A 130 10.50 16.19 0.37
N MET A 131 10.26 15.12 -0.39
CA MET A 131 10.69 13.77 -0.03
C MET A 131 11.28 13.04 -1.23
N VAL A 132 12.15 12.07 -0.98
CA VAL A 132 12.62 11.09 -1.98
C VAL A 132 12.40 9.67 -1.48
N VAL A 133 12.25 8.77 -2.44
CA VAL A 133 12.11 7.33 -2.18
C VAL A 133 13.45 6.76 -1.74
N LYS A 134 13.48 6.11 -0.57
CA LYS A 134 14.59 5.31 -0.06
C LYS A 134 14.17 3.85 -0.02
N ALA A 135 15.01 2.98 -0.57
CA ALA A 135 14.90 1.53 -0.45
C ALA A 135 15.93 0.99 0.53
N THR A 136 15.49 0.16 1.46
CA THR A 136 16.38 -0.71 2.24
C THR A 136 16.22 -2.12 1.70
N VAL A 137 17.30 -2.75 1.24
CA VAL A 137 17.27 -3.99 0.48
C VAL A 137 18.12 -5.06 1.15
N VAL A 138 17.56 -6.25 1.31
CA VAL A 138 18.28 -7.45 1.70
C VAL A 138 18.63 -8.23 0.43
N LEU A 139 19.94 -8.43 0.20
CA LEU A 139 20.44 -9.15 -0.97
C LEU A 139 20.54 -10.66 -0.70
N LYS A 140 20.33 -11.46 -1.74
CA LYS A 140 20.71 -12.88 -1.73
C LYS A 140 22.22 -13.02 -1.54
N ASP A 141 22.63 -14.11 -0.90
CA ASP A 141 24.04 -14.33 -0.53
C ASP A 141 25.00 -14.22 -1.71
N GLU A 142 24.61 -14.74 -2.88
CA GLU A 142 25.37 -14.69 -4.12
C GLU A 142 25.60 -13.28 -4.68
N TYR A 143 24.78 -12.30 -4.26
CA TYR A 143 24.88 -10.90 -4.69
C TYR A 143 25.53 -9.98 -3.66
N LYS A 144 25.78 -10.46 -2.43
CA LYS A 144 26.38 -9.63 -1.37
C LYS A 144 27.75 -9.09 -1.72
N SER A 145 28.57 -9.88 -2.41
CA SER A 145 29.90 -9.46 -2.90
C SER A 145 29.84 -8.40 -4.00
N LEU A 146 28.69 -8.27 -4.66
CA LEU A 146 28.44 -7.28 -5.72
C LEU A 146 27.78 -6.00 -5.18
N ALA A 147 27.56 -5.91 -3.87
CA ALA A 147 26.99 -4.73 -3.25
C ALA A 147 27.88 -3.50 -3.51
N GLY A 148 27.32 -2.51 -4.19
CA GLY A 148 28.04 -1.29 -4.58
C GLY A 148 27.26 -0.46 -5.58
N THR A 149 27.91 0.58 -6.09
CA THR A 149 27.28 1.58 -6.97
C THR A 149 26.63 0.97 -8.22
N ASP A 150 27.27 -0.04 -8.80
CA ASP A 150 26.77 -0.70 -10.02
C ASP A 150 25.47 -1.49 -9.75
N LEU A 151 25.40 -2.21 -8.64
CA LEU A 151 24.18 -2.92 -8.26
C LEU A 151 23.06 -1.94 -7.90
N ILE A 152 23.37 -0.86 -7.17
CA ILE A 152 22.41 0.21 -6.88
C ILE A 152 21.81 0.75 -8.18
N LYS A 153 22.64 1.06 -9.18
CA LYS A 153 22.16 1.56 -10.47
C LYS A 153 21.28 0.54 -11.18
N LYS A 154 21.65 -0.74 -11.18
CA LYS A 154 20.83 -1.81 -11.77
C LYS A 154 19.45 -1.91 -11.09
N LEU A 155 19.39 -1.84 -9.77
CA LEU A 155 18.14 -1.85 -9.02
C LEU A 155 17.28 -0.62 -9.33
N GLN A 156 17.88 0.56 -9.41
CA GLN A 156 17.18 1.79 -9.80
C GLN A 156 16.62 1.70 -11.23
N ASP A 157 17.41 1.22 -12.19
CA ASP A 157 16.98 1.08 -13.58
C ASP A 157 15.91 0.00 -13.73
N HIS A 158 16.00 -1.09 -12.96
CA HIS A 158 14.96 -2.11 -12.89
C HIS A 158 13.61 -1.51 -12.46
N VAL A 159 13.57 -0.73 -11.38
CA VAL A 159 12.32 -0.08 -10.93
C VAL A 159 11.78 0.89 -11.97
N LYS A 160 12.63 1.66 -12.66
CA LYS A 160 12.19 2.55 -13.75
C LYS A 160 11.56 1.80 -14.92
N HIS A 161 12.02 0.58 -15.18
CA HIS A 161 11.50 -0.28 -16.24
C HIS A 161 10.15 -0.92 -15.84
N GLU A 162 10.07 -1.42 -14.60
CA GLU A 162 8.87 -2.12 -14.09
C GLU A 162 7.74 -1.17 -13.70
N THR A 163 8.06 0.13 -13.45
CA THR A 163 7.09 1.14 -13.02
C THR A 163 7.25 2.44 -13.82
N ALA A 164 6.60 3.51 -13.37
CA ALA A 164 6.86 4.83 -13.96
C ALA A 164 8.24 5.36 -13.55
N PRO A 165 9.01 5.98 -14.46
CA PRO A 165 10.41 6.38 -14.22
C PRO A 165 10.63 7.29 -13.01
N TYR A 166 9.63 8.07 -12.58
CA TYR A 166 9.76 8.95 -11.41
C TYR A 166 9.68 8.22 -10.06
N LYS A 167 9.28 6.93 -10.04
CA LYS A 167 9.06 6.14 -8.82
C LYS A 167 10.32 5.47 -8.28
N TYR A 168 11.41 5.44 -9.04
CA TYR A 168 12.61 4.73 -8.60
C TYR A 168 13.19 5.28 -7.29
N PRO A 169 13.74 4.41 -6.43
CA PRO A 169 14.39 4.85 -5.20
C PRO A 169 15.69 5.62 -5.52
N ARG A 170 15.77 6.85 -5.03
CA ARG A 170 16.99 7.67 -5.21
C ARG A 170 18.09 7.27 -4.24
N ILE A 171 17.71 6.65 -3.13
CA ILE A 171 18.62 6.13 -2.11
C ILE A 171 18.35 4.64 -1.97
N ILE A 172 19.40 3.83 -2.00
CA ILE A 172 19.34 2.40 -1.73
C ILE A 172 20.44 2.05 -0.73
#